data_ba316e75ba9e2ec19c23adc54a314355
#
_entry.id   ba316e75ba9e2ec19c23adc54a314355
#
_cell.length_a   1.000
_cell.length_b   1.000
_cell.length_c   1.000
_cell.angle_alpha   90.00
_cell.angle_beta   90.00
_cell.angle_gamma   90.00
#
_symmetry.space_group_name_H-M   'P 1'
#
loop_
_entity.id
_entity.type
_entity.pdbx_description
1 polymer ?
#
loop_
_entity_poly.entity_id
_entity_poly.type
_entity_poly.pdbx_seq_one_letter_code
_entity_poly.pdbx_strand_id
1 'polypeptide(L)'
;MSSVPGPTAHLEASETATVRDLREGYRRYHPSPVTLILGALLLVALGYLYVDGFWMRAHGVDLAFVALIGALGLLGFVLSLITSRPSRLPRAIDVTLGLCGAVFAQVLTRELGVPVLVAVGVTGSIIGVLSLRDGPLDFMASASGYAGMFTGLLQPGPVLAWGWVLIAGLLAGLLMSVVGPAVLPGVGARIGAVAFLTGSVVYLLAQWSGTDSPPLLPVESAGLASWAILPIGMAGALVTWVLIHRTSMPFVLASALPSLCVCGVMAIALPASVPVLGSAWVGGTLIASAGPERLPTAFWIGTAGIVYGALMLHFGGPLTGHVGVLGATATIACMATAAAEWLVHGRHLGPLVARIARAPATPSR
;
A
#
# COMPACT_ATOMS: atom_id res chain seq x y z
N MET A 1 -14.78 8.25 59.25
CA MET A 1 -15.21 9.06 58.09
C MET A 1 -14.12 8.94 57.03
N SER A 2 -14.28 8.03 56.08
CA SER A 2 -13.35 7.86 54.93
C SER A 2 -13.77 8.83 53.85
N SER A 3 -12.91 9.77 53.50
CA SER A 3 -13.11 10.72 52.40
C SER A 3 -13.08 9.96 51.07
N VAL A 4 -14.19 9.95 50.36
CA VAL A 4 -14.27 9.45 48.97
C VAL A 4 -13.48 10.45 48.10
N PRO A 5 -12.48 10.00 47.33
CA PRO A 5 -11.75 10.90 46.43
C PRO A 5 -12.68 11.44 45.37
N GLY A 6 -12.63 12.75 45.12
CA GLY A 6 -13.49 13.39 44.13
C GLY A 6 -13.19 12.96 42.70
N PRO A 7 -14.17 13.11 41.77
CA PRO A 7 -14.07 12.63 40.38
C PRO A 7 -12.90 13.22 39.58
N THR A 8 -12.33 14.32 39.99
CA THR A 8 -11.14 14.95 39.39
C THR A 8 -9.86 14.15 39.60
N ALA A 9 -9.71 13.44 40.74
CA ALA A 9 -8.52 12.62 41.02
C ALA A 9 -8.39 11.40 40.08
N HIS A 10 -9.51 10.85 39.59
CA HIS A 10 -9.51 9.74 38.64
C HIS A 10 -9.14 10.19 37.23
N LEU A 11 -9.48 11.41 36.81
CA LEU A 11 -9.11 11.97 35.52
C LEU A 11 -7.63 12.28 35.43
N GLU A 12 -7.05 12.90 36.48
CA GLU A 12 -5.62 13.20 36.57
C GLU A 12 -4.76 11.91 36.62
N ALA A 13 -5.21 10.87 37.34
CA ALA A 13 -4.51 9.60 37.42
C ALA A 13 -4.54 8.84 36.05
N SER A 14 -5.65 8.93 35.32
CA SER A 14 -5.79 8.33 33.99
C SER A 14 -4.91 9.05 32.95
N GLU A 15 -4.86 10.38 33.01
CA GLU A 15 -4.06 11.20 32.09
C GLU A 15 -2.55 11.03 32.34
N THR A 16 -2.12 10.92 33.58
CA THR A 16 -0.71 10.65 33.96
C THR A 16 -0.27 9.23 33.61
N ALA A 17 -1.14 8.22 33.73
CA ALA A 17 -0.86 6.85 33.32
C ALA A 17 -0.67 6.78 31.79
N THR A 18 -1.57 7.38 31.00
CA THR A 18 -1.48 7.43 29.53
C THR A 18 -0.21 8.14 29.05
N VAL A 19 0.19 9.24 29.70
CA VAL A 19 1.42 9.97 29.35
C VAL A 19 2.66 9.18 29.74
N ARG A 20 2.60 8.41 30.82
CA ARG A 20 3.71 7.55 31.27
C ARG A 20 3.91 6.37 30.33
N ASP A 21 2.85 5.69 29.92
CA ASP A 21 2.89 4.59 28.94
C ASP A 21 3.39 5.06 27.57
N LEU A 22 2.97 6.25 27.14
CA LEU A 22 3.48 6.86 25.91
C LEU A 22 4.97 7.23 26.04
N ARG A 23 5.44 7.64 27.21
CA ARG A 23 6.84 7.98 27.47
C ARG A 23 7.74 6.76 27.53
N GLU A 24 7.29 5.68 28.12
CA GLU A 24 8.01 4.39 28.16
C GLU A 24 8.04 3.72 26.79
N GLY A 25 6.96 3.81 26.01
CA GLY A 25 6.92 3.37 24.62
C GLY A 25 7.90 4.12 23.73
N TYR A 26 8.06 5.44 23.95
CA TYR A 26 8.98 6.28 23.15
C TYR A 26 10.46 6.06 23.48
N ARG A 27 10.82 5.81 24.75
CA ARG A 27 12.21 5.55 25.15
C ARG A 27 12.82 4.28 24.57
N ARG A 28 11.97 3.34 24.12
CA ARG A 28 12.40 2.06 23.56
C ARG A 28 12.48 2.06 22.02
N TYR A 29 12.16 3.20 21.38
CA TYR A 29 11.94 3.19 19.96
C TYR A 29 13.01 3.96 19.19
N HIS A 30 14.06 3.23 18.79
CA HIS A 30 14.92 3.65 17.69
C HIS A 30 14.64 2.72 16.51
N PRO A 31 14.30 3.26 15.31
CA PRO A 31 14.15 2.42 14.13
C PRO A 31 15.45 1.64 13.93
N SER A 32 15.33 0.34 13.74
CA SER A 32 16.53 -0.49 13.48
C SER A 32 17.23 0.01 12.22
N PRO A 33 18.56 -0.13 12.10
CA PRO A 33 19.26 0.20 10.86
C PRO A 33 18.64 -0.48 9.64
N VAL A 34 18.15 -1.69 9.79
CA VAL A 34 17.43 -2.44 8.75
C VAL A 34 16.14 -1.71 8.34
N THR A 35 15.35 -1.21 9.30
CA THR A 35 14.13 -0.43 9.02
C THR A 35 14.45 0.85 8.24
N LEU A 36 15.54 1.54 8.61
CA LEU A 36 15.97 2.76 7.92
C LEU A 36 16.44 2.47 6.50
N ILE A 37 17.24 1.41 6.29
CA ILE A 37 17.71 1.00 4.97
C ILE A 37 16.51 0.62 4.07
N LEU A 38 15.60 -0.21 4.57
CA LEU A 38 14.41 -0.62 3.82
C LEU A 38 13.48 0.55 3.55
N GLY A 39 13.33 1.48 4.50
CA GLY A 39 12.60 2.73 4.29
C GLY A 39 13.22 3.59 3.20
N ALA A 40 14.55 3.75 3.20
CA ALA A 40 15.27 4.48 2.17
C ALA A 40 15.12 3.82 0.79
N LEU A 41 15.25 2.50 0.70
CA LEU A 41 15.03 1.77 -0.56
C LEU A 41 13.59 1.94 -1.07
N LEU A 42 12.61 1.87 -0.19
CA LEU A 42 11.21 2.11 -0.57
C LEU A 42 10.98 3.55 -1.03
N LEU A 43 11.58 4.53 -0.35
CA LEU A 43 11.52 5.94 -0.76
C LEU A 43 12.15 6.15 -2.15
N VAL A 44 13.31 5.54 -2.40
CA VAL A 44 13.96 5.60 -3.70
C VAL A 44 13.07 4.97 -4.78
N ALA A 45 12.49 3.80 -4.53
CA ALA A 45 11.61 3.12 -5.48
C ALA A 45 10.34 3.94 -5.77
N LEU A 46 9.67 4.47 -4.74
CA LEU A 46 8.49 5.32 -4.90
C LEU A 46 8.85 6.67 -5.55
N GLY A 47 10.01 7.23 -5.21
CA GLY A 47 10.53 8.46 -5.80
C GLY A 47 10.85 8.27 -7.29
N TYR A 48 11.47 7.16 -7.66
CA TYR A 48 11.71 6.82 -9.06
C TYR A 48 10.40 6.68 -9.85
N LEU A 49 9.45 5.90 -9.32
CA LEU A 49 8.11 5.80 -9.92
C LEU A 49 7.47 7.18 -10.08
N TYR A 50 7.60 8.03 -9.06
CA TYR A 50 6.99 9.34 -9.07
C TYR A 50 7.60 10.25 -10.15
N VAL A 51 8.91 10.29 -10.23
CA VAL A 51 9.62 11.12 -11.22
C VAL A 51 9.40 10.61 -12.64
N ASP A 52 9.62 9.34 -12.88
CA ASP A 52 9.51 8.75 -14.22
C ASP A 52 8.05 8.59 -14.68
N GLY A 53 7.18 8.14 -13.78
CA GLY A 53 5.78 7.86 -14.09
C GLY A 53 4.91 9.11 -14.22
N PHE A 54 5.20 10.18 -13.48
CA PHE A 54 4.33 11.35 -13.38
C PHE A 54 5.02 12.66 -13.71
N TRP A 55 6.16 12.97 -13.05
CA TRP A 55 6.80 14.27 -13.15
C TRP A 55 7.29 14.60 -14.57
N MET A 56 8.00 13.65 -15.20
CA MET A 56 8.55 13.83 -16.53
C MET A 56 7.50 13.97 -17.64
N ARG A 57 6.24 13.69 -17.32
CA ARG A 57 5.10 13.72 -18.27
C ARG A 57 4.12 14.83 -17.99
N ALA A 58 4.19 15.45 -16.81
CA ALA A 58 3.31 16.53 -16.42
C ALA A 58 3.69 17.83 -17.11
N HIS A 59 2.71 18.56 -17.65
CA HIS A 59 2.90 19.84 -18.33
C HIS A 59 1.84 20.86 -17.87
N GLY A 60 2.21 22.12 -17.80
CA GLY A 60 1.25 23.18 -17.42
C GLY A 60 0.63 22.98 -16.04
N VAL A 61 -0.71 22.98 -15.98
CA VAL A 61 -1.48 22.83 -14.72
C VAL A 61 -1.25 21.47 -14.06
N ASP A 62 -1.03 20.44 -14.87
CA ASP A 62 -0.76 19.08 -14.37
C ASP A 62 0.55 19.02 -13.59
N LEU A 63 1.53 19.82 -13.99
CA LEU A 63 2.81 19.91 -13.26
C LEU A 63 2.59 20.45 -11.84
N ALA A 64 1.73 21.46 -11.66
CA ALA A 64 1.43 21.99 -10.32
C ALA A 64 0.71 20.95 -9.45
N PHE A 65 -0.24 20.21 -10.03
CA PHE A 65 -0.92 19.12 -9.33
C PHE A 65 0.06 18.02 -8.94
N VAL A 66 0.88 17.56 -9.87
CA VAL A 66 1.90 16.52 -9.60
C VAL A 66 2.89 17.03 -8.55
N ALA A 67 3.38 18.28 -8.65
CA ALA A 67 4.28 18.86 -7.65
C ALA A 67 3.66 18.87 -6.24
N LEU A 68 2.39 19.27 -6.13
CA LEU A 68 1.67 19.27 -4.85
C LEU A 68 1.54 17.86 -4.26
N ILE A 69 1.11 16.90 -5.07
CA ILE A 69 0.96 15.50 -4.61
C ILE A 69 2.31 14.92 -4.21
N GLY A 70 3.40 15.22 -4.92
CA GLY A 70 4.75 14.79 -4.55
C GLY A 70 5.23 15.36 -3.23
N ALA A 71 5.04 16.65 -3.02
CA ALA A 71 5.39 17.31 -1.77
C ALA A 71 4.59 16.73 -0.57
N LEU A 72 3.27 16.57 -0.75
CA LEU A 72 2.40 15.95 0.26
C LEU A 72 2.74 14.47 0.48
N GLY A 73 3.04 13.72 -0.57
CA GLY A 73 3.47 12.32 -0.50
C GLY A 73 4.76 12.16 0.30
N LEU A 74 5.75 13.02 0.03
CA LEU A 74 7.00 13.03 0.78
C LEU A 74 6.78 13.39 2.25
N LEU A 75 5.95 14.40 2.53
CA LEU A 75 5.58 14.75 3.90
C LEU A 75 4.90 13.57 4.59
N GLY A 76 3.92 12.92 3.94
CA GLY A 76 3.25 11.74 4.47
C GLY A 76 4.20 10.57 4.73
N PHE A 77 5.21 10.38 3.87
CA PHE A 77 6.26 9.38 4.07
C PHE A 77 7.12 9.70 5.30
N VAL A 78 7.58 10.94 5.46
CA VAL A 78 8.36 11.38 6.62
C VAL A 78 7.56 11.19 7.92
N LEU A 79 6.28 11.59 7.92
CA LEU A 79 5.38 11.38 9.05
C LEU A 79 5.21 9.88 9.38
N SER A 80 5.23 9.03 8.35
CA SER A 80 5.16 7.58 8.52
C SER A 80 6.42 7.01 9.16
N LEU A 81 7.60 7.47 8.75
CA LEU A 81 8.87 7.07 9.37
C LEU A 81 8.97 7.47 10.83
N ILE A 82 8.51 8.67 11.20
CA ILE A 82 8.51 9.15 12.58
C ILE A 82 7.62 8.29 13.49
N THR A 83 6.55 7.70 12.92
CA THR A 83 5.62 6.83 13.65
C THR A 83 5.89 5.35 13.41
N SER A 84 7.01 5.00 12.79
CA SER A 84 7.40 3.63 12.48
C SER A 84 7.37 2.73 13.73
N ARG A 85 7.17 1.43 13.56
CA ARG A 85 7.12 0.43 14.63
C ARG A 85 8.30 -0.54 14.51
N PRO A 86 8.70 -1.25 15.59
CA PRO A 86 9.76 -2.24 15.49
C PRO A 86 9.44 -3.27 14.40
N SER A 87 10.46 -3.58 13.58
CA SER A 87 10.36 -4.66 12.62
C SER A 87 10.20 -5.99 13.36
N ARG A 88 9.33 -6.86 12.84
CA ARG A 88 9.23 -8.24 13.32
C ARG A 88 10.20 -9.12 12.53
N LEU A 89 10.67 -10.19 13.15
CA LEU A 89 11.38 -11.22 12.42
C LEU A 89 10.42 -11.89 11.42
N PRO A 90 10.88 -12.17 10.19
CA PRO A 90 10.08 -12.89 9.21
C PRO A 90 9.69 -14.27 9.75
N ARG A 91 8.42 -14.63 9.60
CA ARG A 91 7.95 -15.97 9.90
C ARG A 91 7.97 -16.81 8.63
N ALA A 92 8.29 -18.08 8.74
CA ALA A 92 8.30 -19.01 7.59
C ALA A 92 6.95 -18.98 6.84
N ILE A 93 5.82 -18.88 7.56
CA ILE A 93 4.49 -18.80 6.95
C ILE A 93 4.32 -17.57 6.07
N ASP A 94 4.84 -16.41 6.46
CA ASP A 94 4.73 -15.18 5.68
C ASP A 94 5.48 -15.31 4.35
N VAL A 95 6.69 -15.88 4.40
CA VAL A 95 7.53 -16.11 3.22
C VAL A 95 6.90 -17.16 2.30
N THR A 96 6.41 -18.27 2.87
CA THR A 96 5.74 -19.33 2.10
C THR A 96 4.49 -18.81 1.40
N LEU A 97 3.67 -18.00 2.08
CA LEU A 97 2.47 -17.45 1.47
C LEU A 97 2.79 -16.42 0.38
N GLY A 98 3.84 -15.61 0.54
CA GLY A 98 4.32 -14.75 -0.52
C GLY A 98 4.69 -15.56 -1.78
N LEU A 99 5.42 -16.66 -1.60
CA LEU A 99 5.76 -17.59 -2.68
C LEU A 99 4.51 -18.23 -3.31
N CYS A 100 3.62 -18.79 -2.50
CA CYS A 100 2.39 -19.42 -2.98
C CYS A 100 1.50 -18.43 -3.73
N GLY A 101 1.35 -17.20 -3.24
CA GLY A 101 0.59 -16.15 -3.92
C GLY A 101 1.15 -15.83 -5.30
N ALA A 102 2.48 -15.68 -5.41
CA ALA A 102 3.15 -15.41 -6.67
C ALA A 102 2.98 -16.56 -7.69
N VAL A 103 3.24 -17.77 -7.25
CA VAL A 103 3.12 -18.97 -8.10
C VAL A 103 1.67 -19.17 -8.58
N PHE A 104 0.72 -19.07 -7.67
CA PHE A 104 -0.70 -19.27 -8.01
C PHE A 104 -1.22 -18.22 -9.00
N ALA A 105 -0.87 -16.94 -8.78
CA ALA A 105 -1.23 -15.87 -9.71
C ALA A 105 -0.62 -16.08 -11.10
N GLN A 106 0.64 -16.52 -11.15
CA GLN A 106 1.32 -16.82 -12.41
C GLN A 106 0.71 -18.02 -13.14
N VAL A 107 0.33 -19.08 -12.43
CA VAL A 107 -0.40 -20.22 -13.02
C VAL A 107 -1.71 -19.77 -13.63
N LEU A 108 -2.51 -18.96 -12.90
CA LEU A 108 -3.78 -18.47 -13.42
C LEU A 108 -3.60 -17.66 -14.72
N THR A 109 -2.62 -16.77 -14.75
CA THR A 109 -2.45 -15.86 -15.89
C THR A 109 -1.74 -16.51 -17.06
N ARG A 110 -0.67 -17.24 -16.82
CA ARG A 110 0.18 -17.80 -17.87
C ARG A 110 -0.32 -19.14 -18.39
N GLU A 111 -0.67 -20.06 -17.49
CA GLU A 111 -1.02 -21.42 -17.90
C GLU A 111 -2.52 -21.55 -18.20
N LEU A 112 -3.37 -20.80 -17.47
CA LEU A 112 -4.83 -20.85 -17.66
C LEU A 112 -5.38 -19.68 -18.47
N GLY A 113 -4.55 -18.69 -18.85
CA GLY A 113 -4.98 -17.55 -19.66
C GLY A 113 -5.99 -16.62 -18.97
N VAL A 114 -6.09 -16.66 -17.64
CA VAL A 114 -7.02 -15.82 -16.89
C VAL A 114 -6.55 -14.35 -16.98
N PRO A 115 -7.43 -13.39 -17.29
CA PRO A 115 -7.08 -11.97 -17.29
C PRO A 115 -6.46 -11.55 -15.96
N VAL A 116 -5.37 -10.76 -16.01
CA VAL A 116 -4.54 -10.42 -14.85
C VAL A 116 -5.36 -9.91 -13.65
N LEU A 117 -6.28 -8.96 -13.87
CA LEU A 117 -7.08 -8.39 -12.79
C LEU A 117 -8.13 -9.36 -12.21
N VAL A 118 -8.59 -10.32 -13.03
CA VAL A 118 -9.43 -11.43 -12.54
C VAL A 118 -8.60 -12.39 -11.70
N ALA A 119 -7.37 -12.70 -12.11
CA ALA A 119 -6.44 -13.51 -11.33
C ALA A 119 -6.11 -12.88 -9.97
N VAL A 120 -5.98 -11.52 -9.89
CA VAL A 120 -5.91 -10.78 -8.62
C VAL A 120 -7.11 -11.08 -7.74
N GLY A 121 -8.32 -10.97 -8.30
CA GLY A 121 -9.55 -11.23 -7.58
C GLY A 121 -9.65 -12.67 -7.07
N VAL A 122 -9.32 -13.64 -7.90
CA VAL A 122 -9.36 -15.09 -7.54
C VAL A 122 -8.36 -15.40 -6.44
N THR A 123 -7.07 -15.09 -6.68
CA THR A 123 -5.99 -15.40 -5.73
C THR A 123 -6.22 -14.68 -4.39
N GLY A 124 -6.54 -13.40 -4.43
CA GLY A 124 -6.81 -12.62 -3.24
C GLY A 124 -8.04 -13.11 -2.48
N SER A 125 -9.10 -13.55 -3.16
CA SER A 125 -10.29 -14.11 -2.51
C SER A 125 -9.98 -15.41 -1.78
N ILE A 126 -9.18 -16.30 -2.37
CA ILE A 126 -8.75 -17.53 -1.71
C ILE A 126 -7.95 -17.22 -0.45
N ILE A 127 -6.93 -16.35 -0.55
CA ILE A 127 -6.12 -15.91 0.60
C ILE A 127 -7.02 -15.23 1.65
N GLY A 128 -7.96 -14.40 1.21
CA GLY A 128 -8.87 -13.67 2.07
C GLY A 128 -9.85 -14.58 2.83
N VAL A 129 -10.37 -15.62 2.19
CA VAL A 129 -11.21 -16.64 2.86
C VAL A 129 -10.42 -17.38 3.93
N LEU A 130 -9.16 -17.74 3.66
CA LEU A 130 -8.28 -18.37 4.64
C LEU A 130 -7.91 -17.44 5.82
N SER A 131 -8.13 -16.14 5.68
CA SER A 131 -7.90 -15.14 6.74
C SER A 131 -9.18 -14.71 7.48
N LEU A 132 -10.31 -15.35 7.27
CA LEU A 132 -11.52 -15.15 8.06
C LEU A 132 -11.26 -15.43 9.54
N ARG A 133 -12.13 -14.91 10.44
CA ARG A 133 -11.92 -14.89 11.89
C ARG A 133 -11.45 -16.22 12.49
N ASP A 134 -11.97 -17.33 11.98
CA ASP A 134 -11.60 -18.68 12.41
C ASP A 134 -10.64 -19.38 11.43
N GLY A 135 -10.09 -18.61 10.49
CA GLY A 135 -9.17 -19.12 9.47
C GLY A 135 -7.74 -19.29 9.98
N PRO A 136 -6.93 -20.07 9.25
CA PRO A 136 -5.55 -20.38 9.65
C PRO A 136 -4.57 -19.22 9.47
N LEU A 137 -4.98 -18.16 8.76
CA LEU A 137 -4.08 -17.05 8.41
C LEU A 137 -4.40 -15.78 9.21
N ASP A 138 -3.39 -15.23 9.85
CA ASP A 138 -3.46 -13.89 10.41
C ASP A 138 -3.32 -12.81 9.33
N PHE A 139 -3.50 -11.55 9.73
CA PHE A 139 -3.40 -10.40 8.82
C PHE A 139 -2.05 -10.32 8.08
N MET A 140 -0.94 -10.61 8.77
CA MET A 140 0.39 -10.48 8.15
C MET A 140 0.65 -11.60 7.13
N ALA A 141 0.25 -12.82 7.45
CA ALA A 141 0.36 -13.95 6.56
C ALA A 141 -0.47 -13.74 5.28
N SER A 142 -1.72 -13.28 5.43
CA SER A 142 -2.58 -12.96 4.28
C SER A 142 -2.05 -11.77 3.46
N ALA A 143 -1.53 -10.74 4.12
CA ALA A 143 -0.92 -9.60 3.44
C ALA A 143 0.34 -9.99 2.65
N SER A 144 1.15 -10.92 3.18
CA SER A 144 2.32 -11.47 2.50
C SER A 144 1.94 -12.27 1.25
N GLY A 145 0.91 -13.11 1.35
CA GLY A 145 0.35 -13.83 0.21
C GLY A 145 -0.18 -12.89 -0.87
N TYR A 146 -0.87 -11.83 -0.44
CA TYR A 146 -1.42 -10.83 -1.34
C TYR A 146 -0.32 -9.99 -2.01
N ALA A 147 0.75 -9.63 -1.29
CA ALA A 147 1.94 -8.98 -1.88
C ALA A 147 2.63 -9.89 -2.91
N GLY A 148 2.79 -11.17 -2.57
CA GLY A 148 3.35 -12.18 -3.48
C GLY A 148 2.53 -12.33 -4.74
N MET A 149 1.21 -12.36 -4.65
CA MET A 149 0.32 -12.39 -5.79
C MET A 149 0.61 -11.22 -6.76
N PHE A 150 0.71 -9.99 -6.26
CA PHE A 150 1.02 -8.84 -7.10
C PHE A 150 2.39 -8.93 -7.77
N THR A 151 3.37 -9.54 -7.12
CA THR A 151 4.69 -9.78 -7.73
C THR A 151 4.68 -10.92 -8.74
N GLY A 152 3.86 -11.95 -8.54
CA GLY A 152 3.69 -13.05 -9.48
C GLY A 152 3.00 -12.63 -10.77
N LEU A 153 2.30 -11.50 -10.77
CA LEU A 153 1.68 -10.89 -11.95
C LEU A 153 2.63 -9.95 -12.71
N LEU A 154 3.90 -9.92 -12.33
CA LEU A 154 4.94 -9.39 -13.20
C LEU A 154 4.85 -10.15 -14.50
N GLN A 155 4.46 -9.47 -15.58
CA GLN A 155 4.53 -10.06 -16.90
C GLN A 155 5.98 -10.00 -17.39
N PRO A 156 6.74 -11.05 -17.17
CA PRO A 156 8.01 -11.18 -17.84
C PRO A 156 7.71 -11.54 -19.29
N GLY A 157 8.51 -10.98 -20.17
CA GLY A 157 8.53 -11.52 -21.52
C GLY A 157 8.74 -13.05 -21.52
N PRO A 158 8.64 -13.71 -22.69
CA PRO A 158 8.62 -15.17 -22.78
C PRO A 158 9.78 -15.89 -22.11
N VAL A 159 10.72 -15.16 -21.55
CA VAL A 159 11.98 -15.64 -20.97
C VAL A 159 12.05 -15.56 -19.44
N LEU A 160 11.11 -14.92 -18.73
CA LEU A 160 11.22 -14.98 -17.27
C LEU A 160 10.86 -16.39 -16.80
N ALA A 161 11.93 -17.15 -16.61
CA ALA A 161 11.85 -18.47 -16.03
C ALA A 161 11.11 -18.41 -14.68
N TRP A 162 10.37 -19.45 -14.36
CA TRP A 162 9.71 -19.66 -13.06
C TRP A 162 10.60 -19.26 -11.87
N GLY A 163 11.95 -19.36 -12.02
CA GLY A 163 12.91 -18.93 -11.01
C GLY A 163 12.73 -17.48 -10.57
N TRP A 164 12.44 -16.54 -11.47
CA TRP A 164 12.21 -15.14 -11.12
C TRP A 164 10.90 -14.93 -10.36
N VAL A 165 9.84 -15.66 -10.72
CA VAL A 165 8.56 -15.65 -9.99
C VAL A 165 8.75 -16.16 -8.57
N LEU A 166 9.53 -17.24 -8.40
CA LEU A 166 9.85 -17.78 -7.08
C LEU A 166 10.64 -16.77 -6.23
N ILE A 167 11.67 -16.14 -6.81
CA ILE A 167 12.46 -15.10 -6.14
C ILE A 167 11.55 -13.92 -5.77
N ALA A 168 10.70 -13.46 -6.68
CA ALA A 168 9.78 -12.36 -6.43
C ALA A 168 8.81 -12.67 -5.28
N GLY A 169 8.22 -13.85 -5.28
CA GLY A 169 7.30 -14.30 -4.22
C GLY A 169 7.98 -14.42 -2.86
N LEU A 170 9.19 -15.01 -2.80
CA LEU A 170 9.98 -15.10 -1.58
C LEU A 170 10.35 -13.72 -1.03
N LEU A 171 10.84 -12.82 -1.89
CA LEU A 171 11.18 -11.46 -1.49
C LEU A 171 9.95 -10.66 -1.05
N ALA A 172 8.80 -10.83 -1.70
CA ALA A 172 7.57 -10.15 -1.31
C ALA A 172 7.12 -10.59 0.09
N GLY A 173 7.13 -11.89 0.38
CA GLY A 173 6.80 -12.41 1.70
C GLY A 173 7.77 -11.94 2.77
N LEU A 174 9.07 -11.98 2.49
CA LEU A 174 10.12 -11.48 3.37
C LEU A 174 9.97 -9.99 3.65
N LEU A 175 9.88 -9.16 2.62
CA LEU A 175 9.77 -7.71 2.75
C LEU A 175 8.45 -7.31 3.40
N MET A 176 7.34 -7.98 3.10
CA MET A 176 6.05 -7.65 3.71
C MET A 176 6.08 -7.88 5.22
N SER A 177 6.70 -8.95 5.69
CA SER A 177 6.80 -9.24 7.13
C SER A 177 7.69 -8.24 7.88
N VAL A 178 8.73 -7.69 7.23
CA VAL A 178 9.68 -6.75 7.85
C VAL A 178 9.24 -5.29 7.65
N VAL A 179 8.96 -4.89 6.40
CA VAL A 179 8.67 -3.50 6.02
C VAL A 179 7.24 -3.09 6.35
N GLY A 180 6.28 -3.99 6.15
CA GLY A 180 4.86 -3.68 6.31
C GLY A 180 4.50 -3.04 7.65
N PRO A 181 4.87 -3.63 8.79
CA PRO A 181 4.60 -3.04 10.10
C PRO A 181 5.56 -1.90 10.46
N ALA A 182 6.80 -1.91 9.94
CA ALA A 182 7.87 -1.05 10.42
C ALA A 182 7.95 0.29 9.69
N VAL A 183 7.78 0.33 8.37
CA VAL A 183 8.06 1.53 7.56
C VAL A 183 6.82 2.36 7.29
N LEU A 184 5.69 1.72 6.97
CA LEU A 184 4.43 2.38 6.59
C LEU A 184 3.26 2.00 7.51
N PRO A 185 3.36 2.19 8.84
CA PRO A 185 2.25 1.82 9.74
C PRO A 185 1.01 2.67 9.44
N GLY A 186 -0.13 2.01 9.26
CA GLY A 186 -1.42 2.66 8.99
C GLY A 186 -1.56 3.30 7.61
N VAL A 187 -0.52 3.29 6.77
CA VAL A 187 -0.64 3.75 5.38
C VAL A 187 -1.35 2.68 4.55
N GLY A 188 -2.38 3.09 3.82
CA GLY A 188 -3.08 2.22 2.89
C GLY A 188 -2.20 1.83 1.70
N ALA A 189 -2.56 0.72 1.06
CA ALA A 189 -1.87 0.19 -0.13
C ALA A 189 -0.39 -0.23 0.07
N ARG A 190 0.12 -0.23 1.31
CA ARG A 190 1.52 -0.64 1.61
C ARG A 190 1.90 -2.00 1.03
N ILE A 191 0.94 -2.92 0.91
CA ILE A 191 1.12 -4.22 0.28
C ILE A 191 1.58 -4.05 -1.17
N GLY A 192 0.95 -3.15 -1.90
CA GLY A 192 1.33 -2.84 -3.27
C GLY A 192 2.67 -2.10 -3.39
N ALA A 193 3.00 -1.22 -2.42
CA ALA A 193 4.31 -0.58 -2.38
C ALA A 193 5.44 -1.60 -2.17
N VAL A 194 5.23 -2.59 -1.29
CA VAL A 194 6.18 -3.69 -1.10
C VAL A 194 6.26 -4.56 -2.36
N ALA A 195 5.14 -4.89 -2.98
CA ALA A 195 5.11 -5.65 -4.22
C ALA A 195 5.83 -4.89 -5.36
N PHE A 196 5.67 -3.57 -5.44
CA PHE A 196 6.38 -2.73 -6.40
C PHE A 196 7.89 -2.73 -6.18
N LEU A 197 8.34 -2.52 -4.93
CA LEU A 197 9.76 -2.57 -4.59
C LEU A 197 10.36 -3.93 -4.96
N THR A 198 9.68 -5.00 -4.59
CA THR A 198 10.12 -6.37 -4.90
C THR A 198 10.18 -6.61 -6.41
N GLY A 199 9.12 -6.24 -7.12
CA GLY A 199 9.04 -6.38 -8.56
C GLY A 199 10.12 -5.59 -9.28
N SER A 200 10.40 -4.36 -8.83
CA SER A 200 11.47 -3.53 -9.39
C SER A 200 12.85 -4.15 -9.18
N VAL A 201 13.12 -4.69 -7.99
CA VAL A 201 14.39 -5.39 -7.71
C VAL A 201 14.56 -6.60 -8.62
N VAL A 202 13.53 -7.44 -8.74
CA VAL A 202 13.57 -8.63 -9.59
C VAL A 202 13.72 -8.27 -11.06
N TYR A 203 13.02 -7.22 -11.51
CA TYR A 203 13.14 -6.72 -12.88
C TYR A 203 14.57 -6.26 -13.21
N LEU A 204 15.18 -5.46 -12.31
CA LEU A 204 16.56 -4.99 -12.47
C LEU A 204 17.56 -6.17 -12.48
N LEU A 205 17.38 -7.14 -11.61
CA LEU A 205 18.21 -8.35 -11.57
C LEU A 205 18.07 -9.17 -12.86
N ALA A 206 16.85 -9.31 -13.38
CA ALA A 206 16.59 -10.00 -14.63
C ALA A 206 17.25 -9.28 -15.81
N GLN A 207 17.14 -7.96 -15.90
CA GLN A 207 17.84 -7.16 -16.92
C GLN A 207 19.36 -7.31 -16.82
N TRP A 208 19.89 -7.22 -15.62
CA TRP A 208 21.32 -7.38 -15.40
C TRP A 208 21.84 -8.77 -15.77
N SER A 209 21.01 -9.79 -15.63
CA SER A 209 21.33 -11.16 -16.10
C SER A 209 21.25 -11.36 -17.61
N GLY A 210 20.96 -10.30 -18.39
CA GLY A 210 20.81 -10.38 -19.85
C GLY A 210 19.48 -10.97 -20.29
N THR A 211 18.49 -11.02 -19.39
CA THR A 211 17.13 -11.46 -19.75
C THR A 211 16.40 -10.27 -20.38
N ASP A 212 16.14 -10.35 -21.70
CA ASP A 212 15.33 -9.36 -22.39
C ASP A 212 13.91 -9.36 -21.83
N SER A 213 13.58 -8.37 -21.06
CA SER A 213 12.21 -8.14 -20.58
C SER A 213 11.55 -7.13 -21.51
N PRO A 214 10.50 -7.49 -22.26
CA PRO A 214 9.80 -6.51 -23.06
C PRO A 214 9.27 -5.40 -22.15
N PRO A 215 9.18 -4.17 -22.65
CA PRO A 215 8.54 -3.09 -21.93
C PRO A 215 7.11 -3.52 -21.61
N LEU A 216 6.74 -3.36 -20.37
CA LEU A 216 5.43 -3.72 -19.88
C LEU A 216 4.37 -2.90 -20.61
N LEU A 217 3.22 -3.51 -20.84
CA LEU A 217 2.17 -3.04 -21.74
C LEU A 217 1.96 -1.52 -21.66
N PRO A 218 1.99 -0.81 -22.80
CA PRO A 218 1.58 0.57 -22.83
C PRO A 218 0.12 0.64 -22.38
N VAL A 219 -0.15 1.41 -21.34
CA VAL A 219 -1.52 1.81 -21.05
C VAL A 219 -1.86 2.84 -22.13
N GLU A 220 -2.44 2.39 -23.23
CA GLU A 220 -3.00 3.29 -24.21
C GLU A 220 -4.05 4.15 -23.50
N SER A 221 -3.90 5.45 -23.61
CA SER A 221 -4.84 6.42 -23.05
C SER A 221 -6.22 6.21 -23.70
N ALA A 222 -7.08 5.50 -22.99
CA ALA A 222 -8.40 5.12 -23.52
C ALA A 222 -9.37 6.32 -23.40
N GLY A 223 -9.30 7.30 -24.30
CA GLY A 223 -10.32 8.28 -24.63
C GLY A 223 -11.27 8.70 -23.48
N LEU A 224 -12.58 8.69 -23.74
CA LEU A 224 -13.63 9.01 -22.75
C LEU A 224 -13.63 8.14 -21.47
N ALA A 225 -13.07 6.94 -21.53
CA ALA A 225 -12.90 6.06 -20.37
C ALA A 225 -11.92 6.64 -19.34
N SER A 226 -11.08 7.60 -19.71
CA SER A 226 -10.08 8.18 -18.81
C SER A 226 -10.72 8.90 -17.61
N TRP A 227 -11.78 9.67 -17.80
CA TRP A 227 -12.44 10.36 -16.68
C TRP A 227 -13.18 9.44 -15.71
N ALA A 228 -13.62 8.26 -16.18
CA ALA A 228 -14.24 7.25 -15.34
C ALA A 228 -13.26 6.66 -14.31
N ILE A 229 -11.95 6.80 -14.50
CA ILE A 229 -10.92 6.37 -13.56
C ILE A 229 -11.12 7.00 -12.18
N LEU A 230 -11.47 8.30 -12.12
CA LEU A 230 -11.67 9.04 -10.87
C LEU A 230 -12.78 8.41 -10.00
N PRO A 231 -14.04 8.34 -10.48
CA PRO A 231 -15.11 7.76 -9.67
C PRO A 231 -14.94 6.26 -9.43
N ILE A 232 -14.29 5.51 -10.32
CA ILE A 232 -14.05 4.08 -10.15
C ILE A 232 -12.99 3.85 -9.08
N GLY A 233 -11.89 4.61 -9.05
CA GLY A 233 -10.89 4.54 -7.99
C GLY A 233 -11.49 4.90 -6.62
N MET A 234 -12.33 5.95 -6.57
CA MET A 234 -13.07 6.32 -5.37
C MET A 234 -14.04 5.21 -4.93
N ALA A 235 -14.80 4.63 -5.87
CA ALA A 235 -15.75 3.57 -5.58
C ALA A 235 -15.04 2.32 -5.02
N GLY A 236 -13.93 1.90 -5.61
CA GLY A 236 -13.12 0.79 -5.11
C GLY A 236 -12.67 1.01 -3.66
N ALA A 237 -12.19 2.23 -3.35
CA ALA A 237 -11.78 2.61 -2.00
C ALA A 237 -12.95 2.58 -1.00
N LEU A 238 -14.08 3.22 -1.35
CA LEU A 238 -15.24 3.31 -0.47
C LEU A 238 -15.95 1.98 -0.25
N VAL A 239 -16.14 1.18 -1.30
CA VAL A 239 -16.78 -0.15 -1.19
C VAL A 239 -15.97 -1.04 -0.26
N THR A 240 -14.66 -1.11 -0.46
CA THR A 240 -13.77 -1.91 0.37
C THR A 240 -13.75 -1.39 1.82
N TRP A 241 -13.71 -0.08 2.01
CA TRP A 241 -13.77 0.52 3.35
C TRP A 241 -15.09 0.17 4.07
N VAL A 242 -16.23 0.24 3.37
CA VAL A 242 -17.55 -0.14 3.94
C VAL A 242 -17.56 -1.62 4.33
N LEU A 243 -17.04 -2.51 3.49
CA LEU A 243 -16.96 -3.93 3.78
C LEU A 243 -16.13 -4.21 5.03
N ILE A 244 -14.97 -3.56 5.18
CA ILE A 244 -14.13 -3.72 6.37
C ILE A 244 -14.86 -3.24 7.63
N HIS A 245 -15.47 -2.05 7.59
CA HIS A 245 -16.00 -1.40 8.79
C HIS A 245 -17.45 -1.84 9.15
N ARG A 246 -18.24 -2.27 8.17
CA ARG A 246 -19.64 -2.68 8.40
C ARG A 246 -19.83 -4.19 8.55
N THR A 247 -18.98 -4.98 7.90
CA THR A 247 -19.09 -6.44 7.93
C THR A 247 -17.95 -7.11 8.69
N SER A 248 -16.96 -6.33 9.17
CA SER A 248 -15.74 -6.85 9.80
C SER A 248 -14.95 -7.84 8.90
N MET A 249 -15.12 -7.70 7.59
CA MET A 249 -14.45 -8.55 6.62
C MET A 249 -12.93 -8.28 6.64
N PRO A 250 -12.07 -9.32 6.62
CA PRO A 250 -10.63 -9.13 6.50
C PRO A 250 -10.29 -8.32 5.24
N PHE A 251 -9.32 -7.41 5.35
CA PHE A 251 -8.97 -6.48 4.27
C PHE A 251 -8.72 -7.19 2.93
N VAL A 252 -7.95 -8.29 2.92
CA VAL A 252 -7.63 -9.00 1.67
C VAL A 252 -8.90 -9.50 0.98
N LEU A 253 -9.85 -10.05 1.74
CA LEU A 253 -11.12 -10.51 1.19
C LEU A 253 -12.00 -9.34 0.75
N ALA A 254 -12.06 -8.27 1.55
CA ALA A 254 -12.84 -7.07 1.24
C ALA A 254 -12.34 -6.34 -0.01
N SER A 255 -11.04 -6.45 -0.32
CA SER A 255 -10.44 -5.92 -1.54
C SER A 255 -10.63 -6.86 -2.73
N ALA A 256 -10.34 -8.15 -2.55
CA ALA A 256 -10.25 -9.10 -3.64
C ALA A 256 -11.61 -9.60 -4.17
N LEU A 257 -12.57 -9.87 -3.27
CA LEU A 257 -13.87 -10.40 -3.68
C LEU A 257 -14.66 -9.41 -4.55
N PRO A 258 -14.81 -8.12 -4.19
CA PRO A 258 -15.42 -7.14 -5.08
C PRO A 258 -14.60 -6.94 -6.37
N SER A 259 -13.27 -7.03 -6.30
CA SER A 259 -12.42 -6.92 -7.49
C SER A 259 -12.66 -8.07 -8.45
N LEU A 260 -12.85 -9.29 -7.94
CA LEU A 260 -13.23 -10.44 -8.77
C LEU A 260 -14.56 -10.20 -9.48
N CYS A 261 -15.58 -9.73 -8.75
CA CYS A 261 -16.90 -9.46 -9.33
C CYS A 261 -16.82 -8.34 -10.38
N VAL A 262 -16.23 -7.20 -10.05
CA VAL A 262 -16.18 -6.03 -10.92
C VAL A 262 -15.32 -6.29 -12.15
N CYS A 263 -14.09 -6.80 -11.97
CA CYS A 263 -13.19 -7.10 -13.09
C CYS A 263 -13.71 -8.27 -13.94
N GLY A 264 -14.37 -9.25 -13.31
CA GLY A 264 -15.02 -10.35 -14.03
C GLY A 264 -16.16 -9.87 -14.93
N VAL A 265 -17.04 -9.01 -14.39
CA VAL A 265 -18.12 -8.39 -15.20
C VAL A 265 -17.54 -7.51 -16.30
N MET A 266 -16.53 -6.69 -15.99
CA MET A 266 -15.85 -5.85 -16.99
C MET A 266 -15.17 -6.70 -18.08
N ALA A 267 -14.57 -7.83 -17.73
CA ALA A 267 -13.93 -8.72 -18.70
C ALA A 267 -14.92 -9.29 -19.72
N ILE A 268 -16.17 -9.48 -19.31
CA ILE A 268 -17.25 -9.98 -20.19
C ILE A 268 -17.89 -8.82 -20.97
N ALA A 269 -18.24 -7.72 -20.29
CA ALA A 269 -19.05 -6.64 -20.86
C ALA A 269 -18.21 -5.56 -21.59
N LEU A 270 -17.00 -5.29 -21.11
CA LEU A 270 -16.14 -4.18 -21.57
C LEU A 270 -14.67 -4.61 -21.62
N PRO A 271 -14.31 -5.67 -22.36
CA PRO A 271 -12.96 -6.28 -22.30
C PRO A 271 -11.84 -5.30 -22.62
N ALA A 272 -12.05 -4.36 -23.55
CA ALA A 272 -11.05 -3.32 -23.88
C ALA A 272 -10.79 -2.31 -22.75
N SER A 273 -11.75 -2.13 -21.84
CA SER A 273 -11.64 -1.17 -20.73
C SER A 273 -11.07 -1.80 -19.45
N VAL A 274 -10.98 -3.13 -19.36
CA VAL A 274 -10.51 -3.84 -18.17
C VAL A 274 -9.13 -3.37 -17.70
N PRO A 275 -8.12 -3.23 -18.59
CA PRO A 275 -6.80 -2.81 -18.14
C PRO A 275 -6.82 -1.45 -17.43
N VAL A 276 -7.64 -0.52 -17.88
CA VAL A 276 -7.71 0.85 -17.34
C VAL A 276 -8.66 0.93 -16.14
N LEU A 277 -9.94 0.58 -16.34
CA LEU A 277 -10.97 0.74 -15.32
C LEU A 277 -10.84 -0.28 -14.20
N GLY A 278 -10.45 -1.51 -14.54
CA GLY A 278 -10.16 -2.56 -13.55
C GLY A 278 -8.94 -2.20 -12.70
N SER A 279 -7.90 -1.61 -13.30
CA SER A 279 -6.74 -1.09 -12.56
C SER A 279 -7.13 0.04 -11.62
N ALA A 280 -8.00 0.96 -12.06
CA ALA A 280 -8.52 2.02 -11.21
C ALA A 280 -9.29 1.45 -10.01
N TRP A 281 -10.12 0.43 -10.24
CA TRP A 281 -10.85 -0.26 -9.19
C TRP A 281 -9.90 -0.94 -8.20
N VAL A 282 -9.02 -1.82 -8.69
CA VAL A 282 -8.10 -2.61 -7.84
C VAL A 282 -7.19 -1.71 -7.01
N GLY A 283 -6.58 -0.69 -7.61
CA GLY A 283 -5.73 0.23 -6.84
C GLY A 283 -6.53 1.04 -5.82
N GLY A 284 -7.77 1.43 -6.16
CA GLY A 284 -8.71 2.04 -5.22
C GLY A 284 -8.98 1.14 -4.00
N THR A 285 -9.22 -0.16 -4.21
CA THR A 285 -9.48 -1.09 -3.09
C THR A 285 -8.33 -1.18 -2.10
N LEU A 286 -7.08 -1.03 -2.57
CA LEU A 286 -5.89 -1.07 -1.71
C LEU A 286 -5.81 0.12 -0.74
N ILE A 287 -6.39 1.28 -1.10
CA ILE A 287 -6.45 2.49 -0.27
C ILE A 287 -7.20 2.24 1.03
N ALA A 288 -8.26 1.43 0.98
CA ALA A 288 -9.12 1.15 2.13
C ALA A 288 -8.41 0.43 3.29
N SER A 289 -7.19 -0.09 3.07
CA SER A 289 -6.35 -0.64 4.14
C SER A 289 -5.69 0.43 5.02
N ALA A 290 -5.92 1.72 4.73
CA ALA A 290 -5.43 2.81 5.57
C ALA A 290 -6.07 2.74 6.97
N GLY A 291 -5.22 2.86 7.99
CA GLY A 291 -5.68 2.91 9.36
C GLY A 291 -6.41 4.22 9.69
N PRO A 292 -7.35 4.20 10.65
CA PRO A 292 -8.12 5.39 11.04
C PRO A 292 -7.23 6.49 11.61
N GLU A 293 -6.04 6.18 12.06
CA GLU A 293 -5.02 7.14 12.48
C GLU A 293 -4.44 7.96 11.33
N ARG A 294 -4.62 7.53 10.06
CA ARG A 294 -4.13 8.19 8.86
C ARG A 294 -5.25 8.80 8.04
N LEU A 295 -6.28 8.00 7.74
CA LEU A 295 -7.46 8.41 6.98
C LEU A 295 -8.71 8.09 7.84
N PRO A 296 -9.14 9.01 8.71
CA PRO A 296 -10.09 8.71 9.79
C PRO A 296 -11.53 8.54 9.32
N THR A 297 -11.87 8.98 8.11
CA THR A 297 -13.25 8.96 7.63
C THR A 297 -13.36 8.49 6.19
N ALA A 298 -14.59 8.04 5.80
CA ALA A 298 -14.90 7.68 4.43
C ALA A 298 -14.61 8.84 3.44
N PHE A 299 -14.76 10.10 3.87
CA PHE A 299 -14.41 11.26 3.06
C PHE A 299 -12.94 11.23 2.64
N TRP A 300 -12.02 11.05 3.59
CA TRP A 300 -10.59 11.00 3.30
C TRP A 300 -10.18 9.76 2.51
N ILE A 301 -10.83 8.62 2.74
CA ILE A 301 -10.66 7.41 1.92
C ILE A 301 -11.11 7.65 0.48
N GLY A 302 -12.28 8.27 0.28
CA GLY A 302 -12.78 8.63 -1.05
C GLY A 302 -11.87 9.65 -1.74
N THR A 303 -11.39 10.66 -1.01
CA THR A 303 -10.43 11.66 -1.51
C THR A 303 -9.14 10.98 -1.99
N ALA A 304 -8.57 10.05 -1.20
CA ALA A 304 -7.40 9.29 -1.63
C ALA A 304 -7.67 8.46 -2.90
N GLY A 305 -8.88 7.90 -3.03
CA GLY A 305 -9.32 7.21 -4.26
C GLY A 305 -9.38 8.13 -5.49
N ILE A 306 -9.85 9.37 -5.32
CA ILE A 306 -9.82 10.38 -6.39
C ILE A 306 -8.38 10.77 -6.74
N VAL A 307 -7.54 11.06 -5.73
CA VAL A 307 -6.12 11.41 -5.95
C VAL A 307 -5.40 10.27 -6.69
N TYR A 308 -5.66 9.02 -6.30
CA TYR A 308 -5.15 7.86 -7.01
C TYR A 308 -5.61 7.84 -8.48
N GLY A 309 -6.91 8.01 -8.73
CA GLY A 309 -7.45 8.07 -10.08
C GLY A 309 -6.84 9.22 -10.90
N ALA A 310 -6.66 10.38 -10.29
CA ALA A 310 -6.01 11.53 -10.95
C ALA A 310 -4.54 11.24 -11.30
N LEU A 311 -3.79 10.57 -10.42
CA LEU A 311 -2.44 10.12 -10.75
C LEU A 311 -2.46 9.11 -11.90
N MET A 312 -3.42 8.17 -11.91
CA MET A 312 -3.53 7.18 -13.00
C MET A 312 -3.84 7.82 -14.37
N LEU A 313 -4.50 9.01 -14.42
CA LEU A 313 -4.70 9.74 -15.68
C LEU A 313 -3.39 10.23 -16.31
N HIS A 314 -2.39 10.52 -15.49
CA HIS A 314 -1.08 11.02 -15.93
C HIS A 314 -0.03 9.90 -16.02
N PHE A 315 -0.45 8.68 -15.73
CA PHE A 315 0.47 7.55 -15.61
C PHE A 315 1.02 7.11 -16.97
N GLY A 316 2.30 6.98 -17.04
CA GLY A 316 2.99 6.43 -18.19
C GLY A 316 4.48 6.21 -17.87
N GLY A 317 5.14 5.25 -18.49
CA GLY A 317 6.57 5.01 -18.26
C GLY A 317 6.94 3.54 -18.40
N PRO A 318 8.23 3.21 -18.36
CA PRO A 318 8.74 1.86 -18.57
C PRO A 318 8.27 0.84 -17.53
N LEU A 319 7.77 1.32 -16.37
CA LEU A 319 7.22 0.46 -15.32
C LEU A 319 5.69 0.28 -15.41
N THR A 320 5.04 0.84 -16.45
CA THR A 320 3.63 0.58 -16.74
C THR A 320 3.44 -0.90 -17.07
N GLY A 321 2.57 -1.58 -16.32
CA GLY A 321 2.33 -3.02 -16.51
C GLY A 321 2.73 -3.89 -15.33
N HIS A 322 3.50 -3.36 -14.38
CA HIS A 322 3.67 -4.02 -13.09
C HIS A 322 2.41 -3.80 -12.24
N VAL A 323 1.73 -4.86 -11.87
CA VAL A 323 0.55 -4.72 -10.98
C VAL A 323 0.93 -4.08 -9.65
N GLY A 324 2.16 -4.25 -9.20
CA GLY A 324 2.72 -3.53 -8.04
C GLY A 324 2.68 -2.01 -8.17
N VAL A 325 2.76 -1.47 -9.39
CA VAL A 325 2.65 -0.02 -9.67
C VAL A 325 1.31 0.54 -9.20
N LEU A 326 0.21 -0.20 -9.40
CA LEU A 326 -1.12 0.24 -8.94
C LEU A 326 -1.12 0.48 -7.43
N GLY A 327 -0.51 -0.44 -6.67
CA GLY A 327 -0.40 -0.31 -5.23
C GLY A 327 0.59 0.76 -4.79
N ALA A 328 1.71 0.94 -5.49
CA ALA A 328 2.65 2.01 -5.23
C ALA A 328 2.02 3.39 -5.46
N THR A 329 1.31 3.58 -6.57
CA THR A 329 0.54 4.80 -6.86
C THR A 329 -0.53 5.05 -5.81
N ALA A 330 -1.27 4.01 -5.40
CA ALA A 330 -2.26 4.10 -4.32
C ALA A 330 -1.60 4.46 -2.97
N THR A 331 -0.38 3.96 -2.71
CA THR A 331 0.39 4.34 -1.51
C THR A 331 0.77 5.82 -1.54
N ILE A 332 1.23 6.34 -2.67
CA ILE A 332 1.53 7.77 -2.85
C ILE A 332 0.27 8.60 -2.61
N ALA A 333 -0.86 8.20 -3.18
CA ALA A 333 -2.15 8.87 -2.97
C ALA A 333 -2.57 8.87 -1.49
N CYS A 334 -2.43 7.73 -0.80
CA CYS A 334 -2.70 7.63 0.64
C CYS A 334 -1.80 8.54 1.46
N MET A 335 -0.50 8.58 1.18
CA MET A 335 0.45 9.42 1.90
C MET A 335 0.16 10.91 1.68
N ALA A 336 -0.11 11.31 0.44
CA ALA A 336 -0.44 12.69 0.11
C ALA A 336 -1.75 13.14 0.80
N THR A 337 -2.77 12.29 0.77
CA THR A 337 -4.07 12.59 1.40
C THR A 337 -3.96 12.60 2.92
N ALA A 338 -3.17 11.70 3.53
CA ALA A 338 -2.93 11.70 4.96
C ALA A 338 -2.14 12.95 5.42
N ALA A 339 -1.20 13.43 4.59
CA ALA A 339 -0.50 14.68 4.86
C ALA A 339 -1.45 15.89 4.75
N ALA A 340 -2.35 15.90 3.75
CA ALA A 340 -3.35 16.94 3.60
C ALA A 340 -4.34 16.95 4.80
N GLU A 341 -4.84 15.78 5.22
CA GLU A 341 -5.67 15.63 6.42
C GLU A 341 -4.97 16.20 7.66
N TRP A 342 -3.71 15.83 7.83
CA TRP A 342 -2.89 16.29 8.92
C TRP A 342 -2.71 17.82 8.93
N LEU A 343 -2.46 18.44 7.76
CA LEU A 343 -2.35 19.90 7.64
C LEU A 343 -3.67 20.61 7.93
N VAL A 344 -4.81 20.07 7.49
CA VAL A 344 -6.12 20.67 7.67
C VAL A 344 -6.60 20.61 9.12
N HIS A 345 -6.41 19.47 9.78
CA HIS A 345 -6.99 19.25 11.10
C HIS A 345 -6.00 19.46 12.25
N GLY A 346 -4.70 19.54 11.98
CA GLY A 346 -3.67 19.81 12.99
C GLY A 346 -3.59 18.81 14.15
N ARG A 347 -4.37 17.72 14.08
CA ARG A 347 -4.65 16.79 15.19
C ARG A 347 -3.42 16.13 15.79
N HIS A 348 -2.29 16.18 15.09
CA HIS A 348 -1.07 15.49 15.51
C HIS A 348 0.15 16.41 15.72
N LEU A 349 0.02 17.71 15.45
CA LEU A 349 1.12 18.66 15.72
C LEU A 349 1.35 18.86 17.22
N GLY A 350 0.29 18.97 18.01
CA GLY A 350 0.42 19.20 19.45
C GLY A 350 1.27 18.12 20.14
N PRO A 351 0.98 16.82 19.98
CA PRO A 351 1.82 15.75 20.51
C PRO A 351 3.21 15.66 19.88
N LEU A 352 3.34 15.92 18.57
CA LEU A 352 4.63 15.87 17.87
C LEU A 352 5.53 17.05 18.23
N VAL A 353 5.01 18.27 18.19
CA VAL A 353 5.74 19.49 18.60
C VAL A 353 6.06 19.44 20.09
N ALA A 354 5.14 18.98 20.93
CA ALA A 354 5.42 18.76 22.35
C ALA A 354 6.46 17.66 22.57
N ARG A 355 6.58 16.67 21.69
CA ARG A 355 7.64 15.64 21.75
C ARG A 355 8.98 16.20 21.31
N ILE A 356 9.03 16.95 20.20
CA ILE A 356 10.27 17.57 19.69
C ILE A 356 10.77 18.65 20.69
N ALA A 357 9.88 19.47 21.21
CA ALA A 357 10.22 20.51 22.19
C ALA A 357 10.64 19.97 23.57
N ARG A 358 10.25 18.72 23.90
CA ARG A 358 10.61 18.03 25.15
C ARG A 358 11.78 17.06 25.00
N ALA A 359 12.38 16.94 23.80
CA ALA A 359 13.62 16.19 23.66
C ALA A 359 14.66 16.83 24.60
N PRO A 360 15.20 16.11 25.60
CA PRO A 360 16.18 16.68 26.48
C PRO A 360 17.39 17.11 25.66
N ALA A 361 17.84 18.37 25.84
CA ALA A 361 19.12 18.80 25.32
C ALA A 361 20.13 17.72 25.69
N THR A 362 20.80 17.15 24.69
CA THR A 362 21.85 16.14 24.89
C THR A 362 22.84 16.76 25.89
N PRO A 363 23.12 16.15 27.05
CA PRO A 363 24.14 16.66 27.92
C PRO A 363 25.45 16.68 27.12
N SER A 364 26.00 17.88 26.92
CA SER A 364 27.34 18.07 26.37
C SER A 364 28.30 17.25 27.20
N ARG A 365 28.90 16.22 26.61
CA ARG A 365 30.06 15.53 27.15
C ARG A 365 31.31 16.31 26.86
#